data_fcf7a8eaa62884aacb625b7486020723
#
_entry.id   fcf7a8eaa62884aacb625b7486020723
#
_cell.length_a   1.000
_cell.length_b   1.000
_cell.length_c   1.000
_cell.angle_alpha   90.00
_cell.angle_beta   90.00
_cell.angle_gamma   90.00
#
_symmetry.space_group_name_H-M   'P 1'
#
loop_
_entity.id
_entity.type
_entity.pdbx_description
1 polymer ?
#
loop_
_entity_poly.entity_id
_entity_poly.type
_entity_poly.pdbx_seq_one_letter_code
_entity_poly.pdbx_strand_id
1 'polypeptide(L)'
;QGPSYGSFIIKLKDWDERSMIQNSDVVVGSLYMRAQKIIKEAQVLFFAPPMIPGYSASTDIEVNMQDKTGGDLNKFFDVVNDYTAALEARPEINSAKTSFNPNFPQYMIDIDAAACKKAGISPSDILTTMQGYYGGLYASNFNRFGKMYRVMIQSDPLSRKNLESLKNIKVRNSAGEMAPIAQFISVEKVYGPDIISRFNLYTSMKVMVAPASGYTSGQALTALAEVAQENLPTGYTYELGGMAREEAQSSGSATGLIFVLCFVFVYLLLSAQYESYILPLAVLLSIPFGLLGSFLFVNGVSAIGNISALKMILGTMSNNIYMQIALIMLMGLLAKNAILIVEFALDRRKMGMSITWAAVLGAGARLRPILMTSLAMVVGLLPLMFAFGVGAHGNRTLG
;
A
#
# COMPACT_ATOMS: atom_id res chain seq x y z
N GLN A 1 11.09 -11.46 -6.12
CA GLN A 1 11.65 -12.38 -5.12
C GLN A 1 12.78 -13.18 -5.76
N GLY A 2 13.99 -13.07 -5.24
CA GLY A 2 15.18 -13.77 -5.71
C GLY A 2 15.81 -14.59 -4.60
N PRO A 3 16.86 -15.34 -4.87
CA PRO A 3 17.53 -16.17 -3.88
C PRO A 3 18.19 -15.38 -2.74
N SER A 4 18.40 -14.07 -2.93
CA SER A 4 18.95 -13.15 -1.91
C SER A 4 17.88 -12.54 -1.00
N TYR A 5 16.60 -12.78 -1.25
CA TYR A 5 15.49 -12.19 -0.48
C TYR A 5 14.83 -13.23 0.41
N GLY A 6 14.66 -12.89 1.67
CA GLY A 6 13.85 -13.63 2.62
C GLY A 6 12.66 -12.79 3.08
N SER A 7 11.47 -13.37 3.16
CA SER A 7 10.31 -12.70 3.75
C SER A 7 9.78 -13.51 4.92
N PHE A 8 9.49 -12.82 6.01
CA PHE A 8 8.94 -13.41 7.22
C PHE A 8 7.63 -12.71 7.59
N ILE A 9 6.61 -13.49 7.88
CA ILE A 9 5.35 -12.97 8.41
C ILE A 9 5.40 -13.12 9.92
N ILE A 10 5.46 -12.00 10.63
CA ILE A 10 5.49 -11.98 12.09
C ILE A 10 4.05 -11.81 12.60
N LYS A 11 3.47 -12.87 13.13
CA LYS A 11 2.19 -12.80 13.83
C LYS A 11 2.45 -12.31 15.26
N LEU A 12 1.92 -11.16 15.60
CA LEU A 12 1.95 -10.65 16.97
C LEU A 12 0.92 -11.40 17.82
N LYS A 13 1.07 -11.34 19.14
CA LYS A 13 0.06 -11.81 20.10
C LYS A 13 -1.29 -11.13 19.85
N ASP A 14 -2.36 -11.73 20.30
CA ASP A 14 -3.68 -11.12 20.21
C ASP A 14 -3.73 -9.79 20.99
N TRP A 15 -4.62 -8.91 20.59
CA TRP A 15 -4.64 -7.52 21.09
C TRP A 15 -4.80 -7.44 22.61
N ASP A 16 -5.60 -8.35 23.17
CA ASP A 16 -5.89 -8.41 24.61
C ASP A 16 -4.71 -8.90 25.45
N GLU A 17 -3.77 -9.62 24.82
CA GLU A 17 -2.57 -10.14 25.47
C GLU A 17 -1.37 -9.18 25.36
N ARG A 18 -1.52 -8.06 24.64
CA ARG A 18 -0.46 -7.08 24.48
C ARG A 18 -0.47 -6.10 25.66
N SER A 19 0.70 -5.87 26.25
CA SER A 19 0.90 -4.78 27.20
C SER A 19 0.84 -3.40 26.49
N MET A 20 1.22 -2.32 27.12
CA MET A 20 1.08 -0.93 26.67
C MET A 20 1.48 -0.60 25.21
N ILE A 21 2.22 -1.44 24.50
CA ILE A 21 2.62 -1.21 23.11
C ILE A 21 1.61 -1.90 22.18
N GLN A 22 0.50 -1.23 21.93
CA GLN A 22 -0.57 -1.77 21.10
C GLN A 22 -0.46 -1.35 19.62
N ASN A 23 0.25 -0.25 19.33
CA ASN A 23 0.34 0.29 17.99
C ASN A 23 1.38 -0.46 17.14
N SER A 24 0.98 -0.90 15.93
CA SER A 24 1.86 -1.58 14.96
C SER A 24 3.09 -0.76 14.61
N ASP A 25 2.96 0.56 14.46
CA ASP A 25 4.04 1.44 14.06
C ASP A 25 5.15 1.52 15.12
N VAL A 26 4.77 1.52 16.40
CA VAL A 26 5.74 1.49 17.51
C VAL A 26 6.49 0.15 17.54
N VAL A 27 5.79 -0.96 17.27
CA VAL A 27 6.40 -2.30 17.18
C VAL A 27 7.37 -2.35 16.01
N VAL A 28 6.96 -1.89 14.83
CA VAL A 28 7.81 -1.81 13.62
C VAL A 28 9.05 -0.97 13.89
N GLY A 29 8.90 0.22 14.47
CA GLY A 29 10.04 1.08 14.83
C GLY A 29 11.01 0.42 15.82
N SER A 30 10.49 -0.27 16.84
CA SER A 30 11.32 -0.97 17.83
C SER A 30 12.06 -2.17 17.22
N LEU A 31 11.41 -2.92 16.34
CA LEU A 31 12.03 -4.03 15.63
C LEU A 31 13.11 -3.54 14.67
N TYR A 32 12.87 -2.44 13.97
CA TYR A 32 13.85 -1.83 13.06
C TYR A 32 15.13 -1.42 13.82
N MET A 33 14.98 -0.71 14.93
CA MET A 33 16.14 -0.31 15.75
C MET A 33 16.93 -1.50 16.33
N ARG A 34 16.23 -2.57 16.69
CA ARG A 34 16.89 -3.80 17.17
C ARG A 34 17.60 -4.53 16.04
N ALA A 35 16.96 -4.65 14.89
CA ALA A 35 17.54 -5.31 13.72
C ALA A 35 18.82 -4.62 13.26
N GLN A 36 18.86 -3.29 13.20
CA GLN A 36 20.06 -2.53 12.82
C GLN A 36 21.25 -2.77 13.75
N LYS A 37 21.01 -3.03 15.03
CA LYS A 37 22.07 -3.33 16.01
C LYS A 37 22.62 -4.74 15.84
N ILE A 38 21.78 -5.70 15.50
CA ILE A 38 22.11 -7.15 15.53
C ILE A 38 22.51 -7.63 14.13
N ILE A 39 21.81 -7.19 13.10
CA ILE A 39 21.95 -7.71 11.74
C ILE A 39 22.72 -6.66 10.92
N LYS A 40 23.99 -6.95 10.62
CA LYS A 40 24.85 -6.08 9.80
C LYS A 40 25.04 -6.61 8.38
N GLU A 41 24.72 -7.87 8.16
CA GLU A 41 24.97 -8.61 6.91
C GLU A 41 23.82 -8.56 5.92
N ALA A 42 22.65 -8.03 6.35
CA ALA A 42 21.47 -7.93 5.53
C ALA A 42 20.69 -6.64 5.79
N GLN A 43 20.07 -6.11 4.76
CA GLN A 43 19.10 -5.02 4.89
C GLN A 43 17.76 -5.61 5.32
N VAL A 44 17.28 -5.26 6.51
CA VAL A 44 15.99 -5.73 7.03
C VAL A 44 14.99 -4.58 6.98
N LEU A 45 13.88 -4.84 6.31
CA LEU A 45 12.77 -3.89 6.19
C LEU A 45 11.54 -4.49 6.89
N PHE A 46 10.86 -3.69 7.70
CA PHE A 46 9.63 -4.08 8.36
C PHE A 46 8.48 -3.26 7.80
N PHE A 47 7.40 -3.94 7.44
CA PHE A 47 6.21 -3.34 6.89
C PHE A 47 5.00 -3.70 7.74
N ALA A 48 4.14 -2.72 8.01
CA ALA A 48 2.81 -2.98 8.54
C ALA A 48 1.87 -3.38 7.39
N PRO A 49 0.90 -4.27 7.64
CA PRO A 49 -0.06 -4.64 6.61
C PRO A 49 -0.89 -3.40 6.18
N PRO A 50 -1.28 -3.30 4.89
CA PRO A 50 -2.07 -2.20 4.40
C PRO A 50 -3.47 -2.20 5.02
N MET A 51 -4.12 -1.04 5.06
CA MET A 51 -5.49 -0.90 5.56
C MET A 51 -6.50 -1.71 4.75
N ILE A 52 -6.32 -1.77 3.43
CA ILE A 52 -7.15 -2.56 2.53
C ILE A 52 -6.30 -3.69 1.94
N PRO A 53 -6.56 -4.96 2.30
CA PRO A 53 -5.83 -6.09 1.75
C PRO A 53 -5.98 -6.18 0.23
N GLY A 54 -4.89 -6.47 -0.47
CA GLY A 54 -4.88 -6.68 -1.92
C GLY A 54 -4.42 -5.50 -2.77
N TYR A 55 -4.39 -4.27 -2.24
CA TYR A 55 -3.94 -3.09 -2.98
C TYR A 55 -2.44 -2.84 -2.91
N SER A 56 -1.81 -3.14 -1.78
CA SER A 56 -0.36 -2.94 -1.58
C SER A 56 0.19 -4.00 -0.62
N ALA A 57 1.50 -4.15 -0.57
CA ALA A 57 2.18 -4.99 0.42
C ALA A 57 2.39 -4.27 1.75
N SER A 58 2.35 -2.93 1.77
CA SER A 58 2.55 -2.10 2.96
C SER A 58 1.66 -0.86 2.95
N THR A 59 1.69 -0.11 4.05
CA THR A 59 1.03 1.21 4.16
C THR A 59 1.78 2.32 3.44
N ASP A 60 3.03 2.06 3.00
CA ASP A 60 3.86 3.04 2.33
C ASP A 60 3.37 3.33 0.90
N ILE A 61 3.72 4.51 0.41
CA ILE A 61 3.44 4.91 -0.96
C ILE A 61 4.37 4.13 -1.89
N GLU A 62 3.79 3.35 -2.78
CA GLU A 62 4.52 2.60 -3.80
C GLU A 62 4.74 3.48 -5.04
N VAL A 63 6.00 3.69 -5.39
CA VAL A 63 6.42 4.46 -6.57
C VAL A 63 7.22 3.55 -7.49
N ASN A 64 6.75 3.37 -8.71
CA ASN A 64 7.44 2.61 -9.74
C ASN A 64 8.18 3.59 -10.65
N MET A 65 9.47 3.78 -10.39
CA MET A 65 10.36 4.57 -11.25
C MET A 65 10.56 3.82 -12.56
N GLN A 66 10.50 4.52 -13.69
CA GLN A 66 10.57 3.93 -15.03
C GLN A 66 11.69 4.56 -15.84
N ASP A 67 12.48 3.71 -16.49
CA ASP A 67 13.43 4.12 -17.52
C ASP A 67 12.81 3.91 -18.91
N LYS A 68 12.56 5.01 -19.62
CA LYS A 68 12.07 5.04 -21.00
C LYS A 68 13.21 5.17 -22.01
N THR A 69 14.44 5.36 -21.55
CA THR A 69 15.60 5.48 -22.43
C THR A 69 16.14 4.13 -22.89
N GLY A 70 15.87 3.06 -22.12
CA GLY A 70 16.45 1.73 -22.35
C GLY A 70 17.96 1.69 -22.12
N GLY A 71 18.48 2.63 -21.30
CA GLY A 71 19.92 2.80 -21.04
C GLY A 71 20.49 1.83 -20.00
N ASP A 72 21.65 2.23 -19.44
CA ASP A 72 22.36 1.45 -18.43
C ASP A 72 21.60 1.44 -17.09
N LEU A 73 21.45 0.24 -16.51
CA LEU A 73 20.81 0.04 -15.21
C LEU A 73 21.51 0.75 -14.06
N ASN A 74 22.85 0.91 -14.12
CA ASN A 74 23.59 1.62 -13.09
C ASN A 74 23.25 3.11 -13.10
N LYS A 75 23.18 3.72 -14.29
CA LYS A 75 22.74 5.11 -14.42
C LYS A 75 21.32 5.31 -13.93
N PHE A 76 20.43 4.36 -14.24
CA PHE A 76 19.07 4.42 -13.74
C PHE A 76 19.02 4.30 -12.21
N PHE A 77 19.85 3.44 -11.63
CA PHE A 77 19.94 3.31 -10.17
C PHE A 77 20.47 4.59 -9.52
N ASP A 78 21.44 5.26 -10.13
CA ASP A 78 21.96 6.56 -9.65
C ASP A 78 20.84 7.62 -9.66
N VAL A 79 20.06 7.71 -10.74
CA VAL A 79 18.90 8.61 -10.82
C VAL A 79 17.86 8.31 -9.73
N VAL A 80 17.59 7.02 -9.47
CA VAL A 80 16.67 6.61 -8.40
C VAL A 80 17.22 6.99 -7.02
N ASN A 81 18.53 6.84 -6.78
CA ASN A 81 19.16 7.25 -5.52
C ASN A 81 19.11 8.75 -5.32
N ASP A 82 19.40 9.55 -6.35
CA ASP A 82 19.31 11.01 -6.29
C ASP A 82 17.87 11.45 -5.98
N TYR A 83 16.91 10.83 -6.64
CA TYR A 83 15.49 11.09 -6.38
C TYR A 83 15.07 10.70 -4.95
N THR A 84 15.49 9.54 -4.46
CA THR A 84 15.18 9.11 -3.08
C THR A 84 15.84 10.00 -2.04
N ALA A 85 17.08 10.45 -2.29
CA ALA A 85 17.77 11.38 -1.41
C ALA A 85 17.07 12.75 -1.37
N ALA A 86 16.64 13.25 -2.53
CA ALA A 86 15.87 14.50 -2.60
C ALA A 86 14.51 14.39 -1.88
N LEU A 87 13.86 13.22 -1.93
CA LEU A 87 12.63 12.94 -1.18
C LEU A 87 12.87 12.92 0.34
N GLU A 88 13.95 12.26 0.79
CA GLU A 88 14.28 12.20 2.22
C GLU A 88 14.67 13.57 2.81
N ALA A 89 15.06 14.53 1.98
CA ALA A 89 15.30 15.90 2.40
C ALA A 89 14.01 16.71 2.66
N ARG A 90 12.85 16.22 2.23
CA ARG A 90 11.54 16.88 2.41
C ARG A 90 10.96 16.57 3.79
N PRO A 91 10.38 17.56 4.48
CA PRO A 91 9.78 17.35 5.81
C PRO A 91 8.54 16.44 5.79
N GLU A 92 7.88 16.31 4.64
CA GLU A 92 6.70 15.45 4.44
C GLU A 92 7.05 13.97 4.38
N ILE A 93 8.31 13.61 4.13
CA ILE A 93 8.78 12.25 3.90
C ILE A 93 9.68 11.80 5.06
N ASN A 94 9.37 10.64 5.61
CA ASN A 94 10.18 10.02 6.67
C ASN A 94 11.31 9.16 6.10
N SER A 95 11.03 8.41 5.03
CA SER A 95 12.02 7.59 4.34
C SER A 95 11.58 7.25 2.93
N ALA A 96 12.53 7.17 2.02
CA ALA A 96 12.31 6.73 0.65
C ALA A 96 13.37 5.68 0.30
N LYS A 97 12.99 4.42 0.07
CA LYS A 97 13.94 3.32 -0.11
C LYS A 97 13.57 2.44 -1.28
N THR A 98 14.60 2.04 -2.03
CA THR A 98 14.47 1.00 -3.05
C THR A 98 15.02 -0.33 -2.54
N SER A 99 14.42 -1.42 -2.96
CA SER A 99 14.94 -2.77 -2.72
C SER A 99 15.84 -3.28 -3.85
N PHE A 100 16.02 -2.49 -4.90
CA PHE A 100 16.87 -2.85 -6.02
C PHE A 100 18.34 -2.79 -5.62
N ASN A 101 19.12 -3.82 -5.98
CA ASN A 101 20.55 -3.89 -5.77
C ASN A 101 21.25 -4.22 -7.09
N PRO A 102 21.99 -3.28 -7.70
CA PRO A 102 22.72 -3.54 -8.94
C PRO A 102 23.99 -4.36 -8.72
N ASN A 103 24.50 -4.44 -7.50
CA ASN A 103 25.77 -5.04 -7.15
C ASN A 103 25.61 -6.38 -6.42
N PHE A 104 24.62 -7.18 -6.82
CA PHE A 104 24.46 -8.51 -6.26
C PHE A 104 25.59 -9.42 -6.79
N PRO A 105 26.35 -10.11 -5.91
CA PRO A 105 27.46 -10.97 -6.33
C PRO A 105 26.92 -12.22 -7.03
N GLN A 106 27.42 -12.45 -8.24
CA GLN A 106 27.09 -13.59 -9.08
C GLN A 106 28.39 -14.28 -9.50
N TYR A 107 28.28 -15.52 -9.94
CA TYR A 107 29.38 -16.25 -10.55
C TYR A 107 29.05 -16.49 -12.04
N MET A 108 29.84 -15.90 -12.90
CA MET A 108 29.82 -16.17 -14.34
C MET A 108 30.59 -17.46 -14.57
N ILE A 109 29.96 -18.40 -15.27
CA ILE A 109 30.57 -19.64 -15.65
C ILE A 109 30.78 -19.63 -17.16
N ASP A 110 32.03 -19.67 -17.57
CA ASP A 110 32.39 -19.81 -18.96
C ASP A 110 32.82 -21.25 -19.23
N ILE A 111 32.34 -21.85 -20.34
CA ILE A 111 32.59 -23.23 -20.70
C ILE A 111 33.55 -23.27 -21.88
N ASP A 112 34.69 -23.92 -21.68
CA ASP A 112 35.64 -24.19 -22.78
C ASP A 112 35.06 -25.27 -23.74
N ALA A 113 34.39 -24.79 -24.78
CA ALA A 113 33.78 -25.65 -25.78
C ALA A 113 34.82 -26.49 -26.54
N ALA A 114 36.06 -26.02 -26.66
CA ALA A 114 37.11 -26.77 -27.35
C ALA A 114 37.62 -27.93 -26.51
N ALA A 115 37.82 -27.72 -25.22
CA ALA A 115 38.16 -28.76 -24.28
C ALA A 115 37.04 -29.81 -24.16
N CYS A 116 35.78 -29.36 -24.08
CA CYS A 116 34.62 -30.24 -24.06
C CYS A 116 34.55 -31.15 -25.30
N LYS A 117 34.75 -30.59 -26.50
CA LYS A 117 34.75 -31.35 -27.76
C LYS A 117 35.85 -32.40 -27.80
N LYS A 118 37.07 -32.09 -27.32
CA LYS A 118 38.19 -33.05 -27.22
C LYS A 118 37.87 -34.20 -26.28
N ALA A 119 37.16 -33.95 -25.17
CA ALA A 119 36.78 -34.96 -24.20
C ALA A 119 35.51 -35.74 -24.56
N GLY A 120 34.83 -35.36 -25.67
CA GLY A 120 33.55 -35.97 -26.06
C GLY A 120 32.39 -35.60 -25.13
N ILE A 121 32.42 -34.43 -24.53
CA ILE A 121 31.39 -33.91 -23.62
C ILE A 121 30.62 -32.79 -24.29
N SER A 122 29.30 -32.82 -24.22
CA SER A 122 28.49 -31.70 -24.69
C SER A 122 28.45 -30.57 -23.64
N PRO A 123 28.63 -29.29 -24.05
CA PRO A 123 28.38 -28.16 -23.14
C PRO A 123 26.99 -28.18 -22.48
N SER A 124 25.98 -28.70 -23.20
CA SER A 124 24.62 -28.87 -22.71
C SER A 124 24.56 -29.84 -21.52
N ASP A 125 25.36 -30.91 -21.54
CA ASP A 125 25.38 -31.89 -20.43
C ASP A 125 26.00 -31.26 -19.16
N ILE A 126 26.99 -30.40 -19.33
CA ILE A 126 27.57 -29.63 -18.23
C ILE A 126 26.51 -28.71 -17.60
N LEU A 127 25.81 -27.93 -18.45
CA LEU A 127 24.76 -27.01 -17.97
C LEU A 127 23.61 -27.76 -17.28
N THR A 128 23.15 -28.87 -17.84
CA THR A 128 22.09 -29.70 -17.24
C THR A 128 22.51 -30.31 -15.93
N THR A 129 23.77 -30.77 -15.83
CA THR A 129 24.32 -31.30 -14.59
C THR A 129 24.40 -30.21 -13.53
N MET A 130 24.90 -29.02 -13.89
CA MET A 130 24.97 -27.89 -12.97
C MET A 130 23.58 -27.42 -12.53
N GLN A 131 22.62 -27.39 -13.46
CA GLN A 131 21.22 -27.09 -13.13
C GLN A 131 20.69 -28.07 -12.08
N GLY A 132 20.94 -29.38 -12.25
CA GLY A 132 20.53 -30.39 -11.27
C GLY A 132 21.18 -30.19 -9.90
N TYR A 133 22.45 -29.79 -9.86
CA TYR A 133 23.16 -29.57 -8.61
C TYR A 133 22.73 -28.28 -7.88
N TYR A 134 22.70 -27.14 -8.58
CA TYR A 134 22.50 -25.81 -7.95
C TYR A 134 21.08 -25.28 -8.13
N GLY A 135 20.52 -25.33 -9.33
CA GLY A 135 19.23 -24.74 -9.65
C GLY A 135 18.02 -25.63 -9.35
N GLY A 136 18.24 -26.92 -9.33
CA GLY A 136 17.18 -27.93 -9.28
C GLY A 136 16.61 -28.27 -10.66
N LEU A 137 16.58 -29.57 -10.95
CA LEU A 137 16.02 -30.12 -12.20
C LEU A 137 14.58 -30.58 -11.95
N TYR A 138 13.66 -30.04 -12.72
CA TYR A 138 12.29 -30.54 -12.74
C TYR A 138 12.24 -31.89 -13.44
N ALA A 139 11.88 -32.95 -12.70
CA ALA A 139 11.87 -34.33 -13.21
C ALA A 139 10.48 -34.78 -13.64
N SER A 140 9.47 -34.58 -12.82
CA SER A 140 8.10 -35.03 -13.09
C SER A 140 7.06 -34.40 -12.15
N ASN A 141 5.81 -34.76 -12.35
CA ASN A 141 4.71 -34.46 -11.41
C ASN A 141 4.11 -35.76 -10.86
N PHE A 142 3.58 -35.70 -9.66
CA PHE A 142 2.69 -36.75 -9.15
C PHE A 142 1.46 -36.11 -8.49
N ASN A 143 0.35 -36.83 -8.57
CA ASN A 143 -0.91 -36.40 -7.96
C ASN A 143 -1.12 -37.15 -6.64
N ARG A 144 -1.38 -36.38 -5.57
CA ARG A 144 -1.73 -36.93 -4.26
C ARG A 144 -2.70 -35.98 -3.54
N PHE A 145 -3.69 -36.53 -2.87
CA PHE A 145 -4.72 -35.76 -2.16
C PHE A 145 -5.43 -34.70 -3.03
N GLY A 146 -5.71 -35.01 -4.30
CA GLY A 146 -6.35 -34.09 -5.23
C GLY A 146 -5.49 -32.88 -5.66
N LYS A 147 -4.19 -32.86 -5.32
CA LYS A 147 -3.24 -31.82 -5.71
C LYS A 147 -2.09 -32.42 -6.51
N MET A 148 -1.60 -31.63 -7.46
CA MET A 148 -0.42 -31.94 -8.26
C MET A 148 0.84 -31.41 -7.55
N TYR A 149 1.81 -32.29 -7.32
CA TYR A 149 3.10 -31.97 -6.73
C TYR A 149 4.21 -32.11 -7.78
N ARG A 150 5.14 -31.15 -7.77
CA ARG A 150 6.32 -31.19 -8.65
C ARG A 150 7.44 -31.94 -7.96
N VAL A 151 8.10 -32.82 -8.71
CA VAL A 151 9.32 -33.50 -8.28
C VAL A 151 10.53 -32.70 -8.79
N MET A 152 11.28 -32.16 -7.87
CA MET A 152 12.53 -31.43 -8.16
C MET A 152 13.71 -32.25 -7.65
N ILE A 153 14.71 -32.45 -8.51
CA ILE A 153 15.97 -33.09 -8.16
C ILE A 153 17.00 -32.00 -7.95
N GLN A 154 17.62 -32.00 -6.77
CA GLN A 154 18.66 -31.03 -6.42
C GLN A 154 19.68 -31.71 -5.52
N SER A 155 20.95 -31.26 -5.57
CA SER A 155 21.99 -31.76 -4.68
C SER A 155 21.72 -31.36 -3.23
N ASP A 156 22.24 -32.14 -2.29
CA ASP A 156 22.19 -31.83 -0.87
C ASP A 156 22.83 -30.44 -0.58
N PRO A 157 22.28 -29.66 0.34
CA PRO A 157 22.81 -28.32 0.68
C PRO A 157 24.30 -28.30 1.03
N LEU A 158 24.79 -29.30 1.70
CA LEU A 158 26.22 -29.40 2.07
C LEU A 158 27.12 -29.58 0.85
N SER A 159 26.63 -30.29 -0.19
CA SER A 159 27.37 -30.54 -1.43
C SER A 159 27.36 -29.38 -2.42
N ARG A 160 26.61 -28.28 -2.15
CA ARG A 160 26.52 -27.08 -2.99
C ARG A 160 26.82 -25.78 -2.27
N LYS A 161 27.39 -25.87 -1.06
CA LYS A 161 27.63 -24.72 -0.17
C LYS A 161 28.73 -23.78 -0.67
N ASN A 162 29.80 -24.34 -1.25
CA ASN A 162 31.00 -23.60 -1.62
C ASN A 162 31.36 -23.83 -3.10
N LEU A 163 32.10 -22.87 -3.71
CA LEU A 163 32.68 -23.03 -5.05
C LEU A 163 33.57 -24.27 -5.19
N GLU A 164 34.23 -24.68 -4.11
CA GLU A 164 35.06 -25.87 -4.11
C GLU A 164 34.26 -27.15 -4.41
N SER A 165 32.96 -27.16 -4.13
CA SER A 165 32.08 -28.27 -4.46
C SER A 165 31.99 -28.53 -5.98
N LEU A 166 32.26 -27.55 -6.82
CA LEU A 166 32.35 -27.72 -8.28
C LEU A 166 33.41 -28.75 -8.69
N LYS A 167 34.48 -28.88 -7.94
CA LYS A 167 35.54 -29.87 -8.21
C LYS A 167 35.06 -31.33 -8.06
N ASN A 168 34.01 -31.56 -7.27
CA ASN A 168 33.44 -32.86 -6.99
C ASN A 168 32.36 -33.26 -7.98
N ILE A 169 31.86 -32.32 -8.80
CA ILE A 169 30.83 -32.59 -9.78
C ILE A 169 31.45 -33.22 -11.01
N LYS A 170 30.88 -34.34 -11.46
CA LYS A 170 31.34 -35.06 -12.64
C LYS A 170 30.26 -35.10 -13.71
N VAL A 171 30.69 -35.05 -14.95
CA VAL A 171 29.84 -35.18 -16.14
C VAL A 171 30.28 -36.40 -16.94
N ARG A 172 29.34 -37.08 -17.59
CA ARG A 172 29.62 -38.26 -18.39
C ARG A 172 29.97 -37.86 -19.81
N ASN A 173 31.02 -38.44 -20.35
CA ASN A 173 31.38 -38.28 -21.78
C ASN A 173 30.62 -39.27 -22.67
N SER A 174 30.76 -39.13 -23.99
CA SER A 174 30.16 -40.05 -24.97
C SER A 174 30.60 -41.50 -24.88
N ALA A 175 31.77 -41.77 -24.31
CA ALA A 175 32.28 -43.10 -24.02
C ALA A 175 31.79 -43.73 -22.71
N GLY A 176 31.03 -42.98 -21.91
CA GLY A 176 30.50 -43.41 -20.61
C GLY A 176 31.39 -43.15 -19.43
N GLU A 177 32.54 -42.52 -19.64
CA GLU A 177 33.48 -42.16 -18.54
C GLU A 177 33.10 -40.88 -17.83
N MET A 178 33.44 -40.76 -16.57
CA MET A 178 33.12 -39.61 -15.73
C MET A 178 34.30 -38.65 -15.61
N ALA A 179 34.14 -37.41 -16.08
CA ALA A 179 35.16 -36.38 -15.98
C ALA A 179 34.71 -35.24 -15.04
N PRO A 180 35.61 -34.66 -14.23
CA PRO A 180 35.28 -33.51 -13.37
C PRO A 180 34.93 -32.29 -14.19
N ILE A 181 33.83 -31.61 -13.87
CA ILE A 181 33.35 -30.40 -14.57
C ILE A 181 34.38 -29.27 -14.47
N ALA A 182 35.11 -29.17 -13.38
CA ALA A 182 36.09 -28.13 -13.13
C ALA A 182 37.23 -28.03 -14.18
N GLN A 183 37.43 -29.07 -15.00
CA GLN A 183 38.39 -29.05 -16.09
C GLN A 183 37.89 -28.31 -17.35
N PHE A 184 36.58 -28.09 -17.45
CA PHE A 184 35.92 -27.58 -18.65
C PHE A 184 35.31 -26.19 -18.42
N ILE A 185 35.36 -25.68 -17.19
CA ILE A 185 34.74 -24.41 -16.83
C ILE A 185 35.73 -23.46 -16.18
N SER A 186 35.59 -22.17 -16.45
CA SER A 186 36.17 -21.10 -15.65
C SER A 186 35.08 -20.36 -14.91
N VAL A 187 35.37 -19.95 -13.69
CA VAL A 187 34.39 -19.28 -12.81
C VAL A 187 34.95 -17.92 -12.41
N GLU A 188 34.23 -16.88 -12.79
CA GLU A 188 34.58 -15.51 -12.48
C GLU A 188 33.49 -14.88 -11.59
N LYS A 189 33.90 -14.13 -10.55
CA LYS A 189 32.98 -13.38 -9.71
C LYS A 189 32.62 -12.08 -10.39
N VAL A 190 31.33 -11.90 -10.72
CA VAL A 190 30.78 -10.71 -11.34
C VAL A 190 29.71 -10.09 -10.44
N TYR A 191 29.43 -8.83 -10.67
CA TYR A 191 28.38 -8.11 -9.96
C TYR A 191 27.32 -7.67 -10.96
N GLY A 192 26.06 -7.89 -10.61
CA GLY A 192 24.94 -7.51 -11.46
C GLY A 192 23.62 -7.55 -10.69
N PRO A 193 22.54 -7.07 -11.27
CA PRO A 193 21.25 -7.12 -10.63
C PRO A 193 20.73 -8.57 -10.53
N ASP A 194 20.17 -8.92 -9.39
CA ASP A 194 19.51 -10.23 -9.19
C ASP A 194 18.20 -10.32 -9.98
N ILE A 195 17.41 -9.25 -9.95
CA ILE A 195 16.10 -9.17 -10.62
C ILE A 195 15.96 -7.83 -11.33
N ILE A 196 15.57 -7.86 -12.59
CA ILE A 196 15.16 -6.70 -13.36
C ILE A 196 13.64 -6.73 -13.48
N SER A 197 12.98 -5.78 -12.85
CA SER A 197 11.53 -5.64 -12.92
C SER A 197 11.14 -4.71 -14.06
N ARG A 198 9.93 -4.93 -14.61
CA ARG A 198 9.33 -4.05 -15.61
C ARG A 198 7.92 -3.66 -15.17
N PHE A 199 7.59 -2.40 -15.38
CA PHE A 199 6.26 -1.88 -15.16
C PHE A 199 5.80 -1.17 -16.46
N ASN A 200 4.64 -1.53 -16.97
CA ASN A 200 4.15 -1.07 -18.28
C ASN A 200 5.19 -1.22 -19.40
N LEU A 201 5.90 -2.36 -19.41
CA LEU A 201 6.95 -2.75 -20.36
C LEU A 201 8.28 -1.98 -20.21
N TYR A 202 8.33 -0.90 -19.46
CA TYR A 202 9.56 -0.17 -19.16
C TYR A 202 10.33 -0.81 -17.99
N THR A 203 11.65 -0.77 -18.05
CA THR A 203 12.48 -1.16 -16.92
C THR A 203 12.12 -0.30 -15.72
N SER A 204 11.85 -0.92 -14.60
CA SER A 204 11.39 -0.18 -13.42
C SER A 204 12.08 -0.60 -12.14
N MET A 205 12.27 0.38 -11.26
CA MET A 205 12.72 0.18 -9.88
C MET A 205 11.64 0.66 -8.93
N LYS A 206 11.27 -0.21 -8.00
CA LYS A 206 10.26 0.11 -6.98
C LYS A 206 10.89 0.86 -5.83
N VAL A 207 10.31 2.00 -5.50
CA VAL A 207 10.63 2.81 -4.34
C VAL A 207 9.45 2.81 -3.39
N MET A 208 9.69 2.53 -2.12
CA MET A 208 8.71 2.61 -1.05
C MET A 208 8.96 3.89 -0.26
N VAL A 209 7.96 4.74 -0.18
CA VAL A 209 8.04 6.05 0.47
C VAL A 209 7.10 6.09 1.66
N ALA A 210 7.66 6.27 2.84
CA ALA A 210 6.91 6.41 4.09
C ALA A 210 6.68 7.89 4.38
N PRO A 211 5.41 8.35 4.51
CA PRO A 211 5.10 9.71 4.93
C PRO A 211 5.61 9.99 6.34
N ALA A 212 6.01 11.24 6.60
CA ALA A 212 6.42 11.67 7.92
C ALA A 212 5.22 11.78 8.88
N SER A 213 5.48 11.54 10.17
CA SER A 213 4.44 11.63 11.21
C SER A 213 3.89 13.06 11.29
N GLY A 214 2.58 13.21 11.11
CA GLY A 214 1.89 14.50 11.10
C GLY A 214 1.58 15.03 9.70
N TYR A 215 2.06 14.40 8.65
CA TYR A 215 1.71 14.72 7.27
C TYR A 215 0.72 13.69 6.71
N THR A 216 -0.10 14.15 5.78
CA THR A 216 -1.07 13.29 5.09
C THR A 216 -0.45 12.61 3.87
N SER A 217 -1.01 11.48 3.44
CA SER A 217 -0.62 10.82 2.20
C SER A 217 -0.71 11.77 0.98
N GLY A 218 -1.74 12.61 0.93
CA GLY A 218 -1.91 13.59 -0.13
C GLY A 218 -0.78 14.63 -0.18
N GLN A 219 -0.29 15.11 0.98
CA GLN A 219 0.86 16.02 1.05
C GLN A 219 2.15 15.32 0.59
N ALA A 220 2.33 14.06 0.99
CA ALA A 220 3.46 13.27 0.53
C ALA A 220 3.41 13.02 -0.99
N LEU A 221 2.22 12.77 -1.56
CA LEU A 221 2.04 12.63 -3.01
C LEU A 221 2.36 13.94 -3.76
N THR A 222 1.99 15.08 -3.19
CA THR A 222 2.34 16.40 -3.77
C THR A 222 3.86 16.61 -3.73
N ALA A 223 4.51 16.33 -2.61
CA ALA A 223 5.96 16.42 -2.49
C ALA A 223 6.69 15.48 -3.48
N LEU A 224 6.18 14.26 -3.68
CA LEU A 224 6.67 13.32 -4.69
C LEU A 224 6.62 13.93 -6.10
N ALA A 225 5.51 14.57 -6.46
CA ALA A 225 5.33 15.18 -7.77
C ALA A 225 6.26 16.40 -7.97
N GLU A 226 6.41 17.25 -6.96
CA GLU A 226 7.32 18.40 -6.99
C GLU A 226 8.78 17.96 -7.18
N VAL A 227 9.25 17.04 -6.34
CA VAL A 227 10.62 16.51 -6.42
C VAL A 227 10.87 15.81 -7.76
N ALA A 228 9.84 15.13 -8.31
CA ALA A 228 9.97 14.51 -9.62
C ALA A 228 10.14 15.52 -10.75
N GLN A 229 9.42 16.65 -10.70
CA GLN A 229 9.58 17.72 -11.69
C GLN A 229 10.94 18.40 -11.63
N GLU A 230 11.51 18.52 -10.42
CA GLU A 230 12.79 19.21 -10.20
C GLU A 230 14.01 18.33 -10.48
N ASN A 231 13.93 17.03 -10.14
CA ASN A 231 15.11 16.17 -10.08
C ASN A 231 15.14 15.04 -11.12
N LEU A 232 14.03 14.73 -11.81
CA LEU A 232 14.06 13.66 -12.79
C LEU A 232 14.55 14.13 -14.16
N PRO A 233 15.66 13.55 -14.68
CA PRO A 233 16.13 13.84 -16.03
C PRO A 233 15.14 13.39 -17.10
N THR A 234 15.24 14.01 -18.28
CA THR A 234 14.42 13.61 -19.46
C THR A 234 14.62 12.13 -19.78
N GLY A 235 13.51 11.42 -19.96
CA GLY A 235 13.49 9.98 -20.24
C GLY A 235 13.26 9.09 -19.02
N TYR A 236 13.28 9.66 -17.82
CA TYR A 236 12.90 8.96 -16.59
C TYR A 236 11.56 9.49 -16.09
N THR A 237 10.70 8.58 -15.65
CA THR A 237 9.37 8.92 -15.15
C THR A 237 9.03 8.06 -13.94
N TYR A 238 7.95 8.38 -13.26
CA TYR A 238 7.43 7.56 -12.20
C TYR A 238 5.94 7.30 -12.39
N GLU A 239 5.47 6.18 -11.88
CA GLU A 239 4.06 5.87 -11.74
C GLU A 239 3.76 5.38 -10.33
N LEU A 240 2.64 5.82 -9.79
CA LEU A 240 2.16 5.37 -8.49
C LEU A 240 1.58 3.96 -8.59
N GLY A 241 1.86 3.13 -7.60
CA GLY A 241 1.30 1.80 -7.46
C GLY A 241 0.32 1.70 -6.29
N GLY A 242 -0.38 0.57 -6.20
CA GLY A 242 -1.23 0.24 -5.06
C GLY A 242 -2.27 1.29 -4.70
N MET A 243 -2.46 1.51 -3.39
CA MET A 243 -3.41 2.49 -2.86
C MET A 243 -3.10 3.94 -3.26
N ALA A 244 -1.82 4.28 -3.40
CA ALA A 244 -1.40 5.63 -3.75
C ALA A 244 -1.90 6.05 -5.14
N ARG A 245 -1.98 5.11 -6.07
CA ARG A 245 -2.57 5.33 -7.40
C ARG A 245 -4.05 5.67 -7.32
N GLU A 246 -4.80 4.89 -6.53
CA GLU A 246 -6.24 5.12 -6.33
C GLU A 246 -6.49 6.47 -5.63
N GLU A 247 -5.67 6.79 -4.63
CA GLU A 247 -5.76 8.06 -3.92
C GLU A 247 -5.45 9.26 -4.82
N ALA A 248 -4.41 9.18 -5.64
CA ALA A 248 -4.07 10.22 -6.60
C ALA A 248 -5.15 10.40 -7.67
N GLN A 249 -5.74 9.32 -8.15
CA GLN A 249 -6.85 9.36 -9.11
C GLN A 249 -8.15 9.89 -8.47
N SER A 250 -8.40 9.52 -7.22
CA SER A 250 -9.58 9.97 -6.46
C SER A 250 -9.48 11.42 -6.01
N SER A 251 -8.28 11.93 -5.79
CA SER A 251 -8.05 13.35 -5.43
C SER A 251 -8.32 14.32 -6.57
N GLY A 252 -8.53 13.82 -7.79
CA GLY A 252 -8.86 14.59 -8.97
C GLY A 252 -10.35 14.96 -9.08
N SER A 253 -10.76 15.37 -10.27
CA SER A 253 -12.13 15.80 -10.60
C SER A 253 -13.21 14.73 -10.36
N ALA A 254 -12.84 13.45 -10.28
CA ALA A 254 -13.79 12.35 -10.10
C ALA A 254 -14.53 12.40 -8.76
N THR A 255 -13.83 12.71 -7.66
CA THR A 255 -14.48 12.82 -6.34
C THR A 255 -15.48 13.99 -6.30
N GLY A 256 -15.13 15.13 -6.84
CA GLY A 256 -16.05 16.26 -6.97
C GLY A 256 -17.30 15.92 -7.78
N LEU A 257 -17.12 15.19 -8.89
CA LEU A 257 -18.25 14.72 -9.72
C LEU A 257 -19.15 13.75 -8.95
N ILE A 258 -18.59 12.82 -8.19
CA ILE A 258 -19.37 11.87 -7.36
C ILE A 258 -20.21 12.64 -6.32
N PHE A 259 -19.63 13.62 -5.64
CA PHE A 259 -20.38 14.44 -4.68
C PHE A 259 -21.51 15.22 -5.34
N VAL A 260 -21.26 15.83 -6.50
CA VAL A 260 -22.30 16.55 -7.28
C VAL A 260 -23.40 15.59 -7.71
N LEU A 261 -23.03 14.42 -8.23
CA LEU A 261 -24.00 13.39 -8.65
C LEU A 261 -24.84 12.89 -7.48
N CYS A 262 -24.23 12.65 -6.33
CA CYS A 262 -24.91 12.26 -5.10
C CYS A 262 -25.91 13.35 -4.67
N PHE A 263 -25.49 14.61 -4.70
CA PHE A 263 -26.33 15.74 -4.36
C PHE A 263 -27.54 15.88 -5.31
N VAL A 264 -27.30 15.77 -6.62
CA VAL A 264 -28.37 15.79 -7.65
C VAL A 264 -29.33 14.60 -7.45
N PHE A 265 -28.81 13.41 -7.19
CA PHE A 265 -29.64 12.22 -6.96
C PHE A 265 -30.54 12.38 -5.73
N VAL A 266 -29.97 12.85 -4.61
CA VAL A 266 -30.75 13.15 -3.39
C VAL A 266 -31.81 14.21 -3.66
N TYR A 267 -31.47 15.29 -4.40
CA TYR A 267 -32.42 16.33 -4.79
C TYR A 267 -33.57 15.78 -5.62
N LEU A 268 -33.28 14.99 -6.65
CA LEU A 268 -34.32 14.40 -7.51
C LEU A 268 -35.22 13.42 -6.74
N LEU A 269 -34.65 12.61 -5.87
CA LEU A 269 -35.40 11.67 -5.04
C LEU A 269 -36.34 12.40 -4.08
N LEU A 270 -35.85 13.46 -3.43
CA LEU A 270 -36.67 14.29 -2.55
C LEU A 270 -37.73 15.07 -3.34
N SER A 271 -37.43 15.55 -4.54
CA SER A 271 -38.37 16.24 -5.40
C SER A 271 -39.52 15.32 -5.82
N ALA A 272 -39.22 14.06 -6.12
CA ALA A 272 -40.23 13.06 -6.42
C ALA A 272 -41.10 12.73 -5.19
N GLN A 273 -40.50 12.66 -4.00
CA GLN A 273 -41.21 12.34 -2.76
C GLN A 273 -42.12 13.48 -2.25
N TYR A 274 -41.67 14.73 -2.40
CA TYR A 274 -42.42 15.92 -1.96
C TYR A 274 -43.35 16.48 -3.04
N GLU A 275 -43.32 15.96 -4.26
CA GLU A 275 -44.01 16.53 -5.43
C GLU A 275 -43.79 18.06 -5.59
N SER A 276 -42.57 18.50 -5.26
CA SER A 276 -42.18 19.89 -5.22
C SER A 276 -40.69 20.07 -5.53
N TYR A 277 -40.34 21.11 -6.31
CA TYR A 277 -38.94 21.43 -6.59
C TYR A 277 -38.31 22.37 -5.56
N ILE A 278 -39.10 23.07 -4.73
CA ILE A 278 -38.63 24.06 -3.76
C ILE A 278 -38.34 23.44 -2.40
N LEU A 279 -39.20 22.52 -1.93
CA LEU A 279 -39.07 21.91 -0.61
C LEU A 279 -37.74 21.12 -0.40
N PRO A 280 -37.25 20.36 -1.38
CA PRO A 280 -35.98 19.69 -1.27
C PRO A 280 -34.80 20.61 -1.01
N LEU A 281 -34.83 21.84 -1.52
CA LEU A 281 -33.74 22.81 -1.29
C LEU A 281 -33.60 23.16 0.21
N ALA A 282 -34.71 23.23 0.94
CA ALA A 282 -34.70 23.49 2.37
C ALA A 282 -33.98 22.33 3.14
N VAL A 283 -34.19 21.09 2.70
CA VAL A 283 -33.51 19.91 3.26
C VAL A 283 -32.03 19.93 2.91
N LEU A 284 -31.71 20.19 1.66
CA LEU A 284 -30.33 20.22 1.17
C LEU A 284 -29.48 21.32 1.81
N LEU A 285 -30.09 22.42 2.22
CA LEU A 285 -29.40 23.51 2.91
C LEU A 285 -28.83 23.10 4.28
N SER A 286 -29.28 21.98 4.85
CA SER A 286 -28.74 21.42 6.10
C SER A 286 -27.40 20.70 5.90
N ILE A 287 -27.11 20.19 4.69
CA ILE A 287 -25.91 19.38 4.39
C ILE A 287 -24.62 20.16 4.59
N PRO A 288 -24.46 21.42 4.12
CA PRO A 288 -23.24 22.21 4.32
C PRO A 288 -22.86 22.39 5.79
N PHE A 289 -23.83 22.50 6.70
CA PHE A 289 -23.54 22.62 8.13
C PHE A 289 -22.91 21.35 8.71
N GLY A 290 -23.39 20.19 8.29
CA GLY A 290 -22.80 18.92 8.72
C GLY A 290 -21.40 18.69 8.15
N LEU A 291 -21.20 19.02 6.87
CA LEU A 291 -19.88 18.98 6.26
C LEU A 291 -18.90 19.91 6.96
N LEU A 292 -19.32 21.14 7.25
CA LEU A 292 -18.52 22.10 8.02
C LEU A 292 -18.16 21.52 9.40
N GLY A 293 -19.12 20.93 10.10
CA GLY A 293 -18.90 20.31 11.41
C GLY A 293 -17.89 19.18 11.36
N SER A 294 -17.96 18.29 10.38
CA SER A 294 -17.02 17.18 10.22
C SER A 294 -15.60 17.66 9.92
N PHE A 295 -15.43 18.63 9.02
CA PHE A 295 -14.11 19.22 8.73
C PHE A 295 -13.54 20.01 9.91
N LEU A 296 -14.38 20.75 10.64
CA LEU A 296 -13.95 21.43 11.87
C LEU A 296 -13.50 20.44 12.95
N PHE A 297 -14.20 19.33 13.09
CA PHE A 297 -13.80 18.28 14.04
C PHE A 297 -12.46 17.64 13.65
N VAL A 298 -12.29 17.21 12.40
CA VAL A 298 -11.05 16.61 11.90
C VAL A 298 -9.87 17.58 12.04
N ASN A 299 -10.04 18.85 11.63
CA ASN A 299 -9.00 19.87 11.80
C ASN A 299 -8.73 20.18 13.27
N GLY A 300 -9.77 20.23 14.11
CA GLY A 300 -9.66 20.45 15.56
C GLY A 300 -8.86 19.33 16.22
N VAL A 301 -9.16 18.08 15.94
CA VAL A 301 -8.41 16.91 16.43
C VAL A 301 -6.96 16.94 15.95
N SER A 302 -6.74 17.31 14.69
CA SER A 302 -5.38 17.45 14.13
C SER A 302 -4.60 18.59 14.81
N ALA A 303 -5.23 19.73 15.10
CA ALA A 303 -4.61 20.86 15.77
C ALA A 303 -4.31 20.59 17.26
N ILE A 304 -5.23 19.91 17.96
CA ILE A 304 -5.06 19.49 19.36
C ILE A 304 -4.09 18.30 19.47
N GLY A 305 -3.82 17.62 18.37
CA GLY A 305 -2.93 16.44 18.27
C GLY A 305 -1.47 16.67 18.69
N ASN A 306 -1.09 17.91 19.03
CA ASN A 306 0.17 18.20 19.75
C ASN A 306 0.16 17.71 21.21
N ILE A 307 -1.01 17.34 21.76
CA ILE A 307 -1.12 16.70 23.07
C ILE A 307 -0.93 15.19 22.88
N SER A 308 0.22 14.68 23.31
CA SER A 308 0.67 13.28 23.10
C SER A 308 -0.35 12.21 23.47
N ALA A 309 -1.19 12.43 24.49
CA ALA A 309 -2.20 11.49 24.94
C ALA A 309 -3.35 11.33 23.92
N LEU A 310 -3.81 12.43 23.31
CA LEU A 310 -4.94 12.40 22.38
C LEU A 310 -4.52 11.81 21.01
N LYS A 311 -3.29 12.08 20.60
CA LYS A 311 -2.68 11.47 19.39
C LYS A 311 -2.53 9.96 19.53
N MET A 312 -2.28 9.47 20.73
CA MET A 312 -2.18 8.03 21.00
C MET A 312 -3.56 7.34 20.92
N ILE A 313 -4.65 8.02 21.26
CA ILE A 313 -6.00 7.46 21.28
C ILE A 313 -6.69 7.59 19.91
N LEU A 314 -6.67 8.78 19.32
CA LEU A 314 -7.42 9.08 18.08
C LEU A 314 -6.59 8.86 16.79
N GLY A 315 -5.26 8.86 16.89
CA GLY A 315 -4.37 8.80 15.73
C GLY A 315 -4.35 10.11 14.94
N THR A 316 -3.75 10.10 13.77
CA THR A 316 -3.80 11.21 12.81
C THR A 316 -5.00 11.02 11.88
N MET A 317 -5.98 11.91 11.97
CA MET A 317 -7.11 11.91 11.03
C MET A 317 -6.73 12.73 9.79
N SER A 318 -6.94 12.14 8.62
CA SER A 318 -6.65 12.77 7.33
C SER A 318 -7.81 12.54 6.37
N ASN A 319 -7.91 13.38 5.34
CA ASN A 319 -8.88 13.21 4.28
C ASN A 319 -8.46 12.03 3.39
N ASN A 320 -8.87 10.84 3.75
CA ASN A 320 -8.65 9.60 3.04
C ASN A 320 -9.95 9.06 2.44
N ILE A 321 -9.90 7.93 1.73
CA ILE A 321 -11.08 7.29 1.13
C ILE A 321 -12.17 7.00 2.17
N TYR A 322 -11.80 6.62 3.40
CA TYR A 322 -12.76 6.38 4.48
C TYR A 322 -13.51 7.64 4.91
N MET A 323 -12.81 8.78 4.99
CA MET A 323 -13.43 10.09 5.23
C MET A 323 -14.42 10.45 4.13
N GLN A 324 -14.10 10.21 2.87
CA GLN A 324 -15.00 10.50 1.74
C GLN A 324 -16.27 9.64 1.81
N ILE A 325 -16.14 8.36 2.17
CA ILE A 325 -17.29 7.47 2.39
C ILE A 325 -18.13 7.96 3.58
N ALA A 326 -17.48 8.36 4.68
CA ALA A 326 -18.15 8.90 5.87
C ALA A 326 -18.96 10.16 5.54
N LEU A 327 -18.40 11.06 4.71
CA LEU A 327 -19.11 12.29 4.27
C LEU A 327 -20.37 11.98 3.46
N ILE A 328 -20.31 10.97 2.57
CA ILE A 328 -21.50 10.54 1.80
C ILE A 328 -22.54 9.95 2.74
N MET A 329 -22.14 9.12 3.71
CA MET A 329 -23.03 8.56 4.72
C MET A 329 -23.67 9.68 5.58
N LEU A 330 -22.88 10.68 5.98
CA LEU A 330 -23.33 11.83 6.76
C LEU A 330 -24.41 12.64 6.03
N MET A 331 -24.29 12.80 4.70
CA MET A 331 -25.34 13.48 3.91
C MET A 331 -26.72 12.80 4.09
N GLY A 332 -26.77 11.46 4.04
CA GLY A 332 -28.01 10.70 4.23
C GLY A 332 -28.59 10.87 5.64
N LEU A 333 -27.73 10.88 6.65
CA LEU A 333 -28.12 11.02 8.06
C LEU A 333 -28.67 12.42 8.37
N LEU A 334 -28.03 13.46 7.83
CA LEU A 334 -28.49 14.84 7.97
C LEU A 334 -29.81 15.10 7.24
N ALA A 335 -29.93 14.59 6.03
CA ALA A 335 -31.17 14.69 5.24
C ALA A 335 -32.37 14.11 6.02
N LYS A 336 -32.21 12.96 6.69
CA LYS A 336 -33.26 12.35 7.51
C LYS A 336 -33.78 13.30 8.59
N ASN A 337 -32.91 14.01 9.31
CA ASN A 337 -33.33 14.93 10.36
C ASN A 337 -34.02 16.17 9.77
N ALA A 338 -33.52 16.70 8.69
CA ALA A 338 -34.11 17.84 7.99
C ALA A 338 -35.49 17.50 7.38
N ILE A 339 -35.64 16.30 6.81
CA ILE A 339 -36.90 15.80 6.26
C ILE A 339 -37.99 15.83 7.34
N LEU A 340 -37.72 15.34 8.54
CA LEU A 340 -38.68 15.29 9.64
C LEU A 340 -39.16 16.67 10.07
N ILE A 341 -38.28 17.68 10.06
CA ILE A 341 -38.65 19.07 10.41
C ILE A 341 -39.52 19.67 9.30
N VAL A 342 -39.09 19.53 8.03
CA VAL A 342 -39.79 20.10 6.87
C VAL A 342 -41.18 19.51 6.70
N GLU A 343 -41.33 18.19 6.85
CA GLU A 343 -42.62 17.50 6.74
C GLU A 343 -43.60 17.99 7.81
N PHE A 344 -43.14 18.09 9.07
CA PHE A 344 -44.01 18.55 10.14
C PHE A 344 -44.36 20.04 10.03
N ALA A 345 -43.48 20.87 9.50
CA ALA A 345 -43.77 22.26 9.19
C ALA A 345 -44.76 22.37 8.05
N LEU A 346 -44.68 21.50 7.04
CA LEU A 346 -45.58 21.46 5.88
C LEU A 346 -47.02 21.08 6.32
N ASP A 347 -47.18 20.12 7.19
CA ASP A 347 -48.48 19.73 7.73
C ASP A 347 -49.14 20.91 8.48
N ARG A 348 -48.38 21.64 9.28
CA ARG A 348 -48.88 22.82 9.95
C ARG A 348 -49.23 23.96 9.00
N ARG A 349 -48.47 24.10 7.90
CA ARG A 349 -48.78 25.03 6.84
C ARG A 349 -50.10 24.71 6.14
N LYS A 350 -50.36 23.40 5.89
CA LYS A 350 -51.65 22.90 5.35
C LYS A 350 -52.82 23.23 6.26
N MET A 351 -52.60 23.32 7.57
CA MET A 351 -53.60 23.71 8.57
C MET A 351 -53.87 25.25 8.59
N GLY A 352 -53.26 26.02 7.68
CA GLY A 352 -53.49 27.47 7.55
C GLY A 352 -52.56 28.38 8.32
N MET A 353 -51.51 27.86 8.96
CA MET A 353 -50.51 28.68 9.71
C MET A 353 -49.63 29.48 8.75
N SER A 354 -49.11 30.62 9.21
CA SER A 354 -48.07 31.36 8.47
C SER A 354 -46.77 30.55 8.35
N ILE A 355 -45.99 30.78 7.30
CA ILE A 355 -44.75 30.04 6.99
C ILE A 355 -43.78 30.11 8.17
N THR A 356 -43.54 31.29 8.75
CA THR A 356 -42.63 31.49 9.85
C THR A 356 -43.05 30.73 11.13
N TRP A 357 -44.33 30.83 11.51
CA TRP A 357 -44.85 30.09 12.68
C TRP A 357 -44.90 28.59 12.45
N ALA A 358 -45.26 28.13 11.27
CA ALA A 358 -45.25 26.70 10.95
C ALA A 358 -43.82 26.11 11.03
N ALA A 359 -42.80 26.82 10.57
CA ALA A 359 -41.41 26.41 10.67
C ALA A 359 -40.93 26.39 12.12
N VAL A 360 -41.17 27.44 12.94
CA VAL A 360 -40.75 27.50 14.32
C VAL A 360 -41.42 26.42 15.17
N LEU A 361 -42.73 26.27 15.05
CA LEU A 361 -43.49 25.24 15.78
C LEU A 361 -43.15 23.81 15.28
N GLY A 362 -42.87 23.65 13.99
CA GLY A 362 -42.39 22.39 13.42
C GLY A 362 -41.06 21.96 14.00
N ALA A 363 -40.09 22.89 14.00
CA ALA A 363 -38.78 22.64 14.59
C ALA A 363 -38.87 22.37 16.11
N GLY A 364 -39.65 23.16 16.85
CA GLY A 364 -39.82 22.99 18.30
C GLY A 364 -40.44 21.64 18.67
N ALA A 365 -41.47 21.20 17.94
CA ALA A 365 -42.13 19.94 18.18
C ALA A 365 -41.27 18.71 17.87
N ARG A 366 -40.36 18.84 16.88
CA ARG A 366 -39.45 17.76 16.47
C ARG A 366 -38.07 17.83 17.12
N LEU A 367 -37.75 18.87 17.86
CA LEU A 367 -36.45 19.06 18.52
C LEU A 367 -36.10 17.87 19.43
N ARG A 368 -37.05 17.43 20.28
CA ARG A 368 -36.83 16.32 21.20
C ARG A 368 -36.57 14.98 20.49
N PRO A 369 -37.36 14.52 19.53
CA PRO A 369 -37.06 13.31 18.75
C PRO A 369 -35.75 13.39 18.00
N ILE A 370 -35.41 14.55 17.40
CA ILE A 370 -34.15 14.71 16.65
C ILE A 370 -32.93 14.65 17.57
N LEU A 371 -32.99 15.30 18.74
CA LEU A 371 -31.93 15.20 19.74
C LEU A 371 -31.74 13.78 20.22
N MET A 372 -32.84 13.04 20.45
CA MET A 372 -32.74 11.62 20.85
C MET A 372 -32.06 10.77 19.77
N THR A 373 -32.45 10.93 18.50
CA THR A 373 -31.85 10.16 17.40
C THR A 373 -30.40 10.57 17.13
N SER A 374 -30.08 11.85 17.19
CA SER A 374 -28.72 12.35 17.00
C SER A 374 -27.79 11.89 18.12
N LEU A 375 -28.22 11.98 19.39
CA LEU A 375 -27.42 11.48 20.52
C LEU A 375 -27.25 9.95 20.44
N ALA A 376 -28.30 9.22 20.13
CA ALA A 376 -28.20 7.75 19.97
C ALA A 376 -27.19 7.37 18.89
N MET A 377 -27.13 8.15 17.79
CA MET A 377 -26.19 7.94 16.71
C MET A 377 -24.76 8.28 17.12
N VAL A 378 -24.54 9.43 17.77
CA VAL A 378 -23.22 9.81 18.29
C VAL A 378 -22.69 8.74 19.25
N VAL A 379 -23.51 8.30 20.22
CA VAL A 379 -23.13 7.24 21.16
C VAL A 379 -22.89 5.91 20.44
N GLY A 380 -23.70 5.60 19.40
CA GLY A 380 -23.56 4.39 18.60
C GLY A 380 -22.27 4.36 17.74
N LEU A 381 -21.76 5.53 17.33
CA LEU A 381 -20.51 5.64 16.55
C LEU A 381 -19.26 5.76 17.43
N LEU A 382 -19.40 6.12 18.74
CA LEU A 382 -18.26 6.19 19.65
C LEU A 382 -17.38 4.91 19.67
N PRO A 383 -17.93 3.69 19.67
CA PRO A 383 -17.10 2.49 19.60
C PRO A 383 -16.23 2.41 18.33
N LEU A 384 -16.73 2.94 17.18
CA LEU A 384 -15.95 3.03 15.97
C LEU A 384 -14.78 4.00 16.09
N MET A 385 -15.00 5.16 16.72
CA MET A 385 -13.98 6.18 16.94
C MET A 385 -12.86 5.68 17.86
N PHE A 386 -13.17 4.82 18.81
CA PHE A 386 -12.21 4.19 19.72
C PHE A 386 -11.83 2.77 19.33
N ALA A 387 -12.04 2.38 18.06
CA ALA A 387 -11.72 1.04 17.57
C ALA A 387 -10.22 0.74 17.75
N PHE A 388 -9.93 -0.50 18.14
CA PHE A 388 -8.58 -1.06 18.26
C PHE A 388 -8.48 -2.28 17.33
N GLY A 389 -7.27 -2.59 16.88
CA GLY A 389 -7.03 -3.78 16.08
C GLY A 389 -6.81 -3.52 14.61
N VAL A 390 -6.93 -4.58 13.82
CA VAL A 390 -6.75 -4.52 12.35
C VAL A 390 -7.84 -3.64 11.76
N GLY A 391 -7.46 -2.69 10.89
CA GLY A 391 -8.42 -1.76 10.27
C GLY A 391 -8.89 -0.61 11.19
N ALA A 392 -8.38 -0.52 12.42
CA ALA A 392 -8.79 0.50 13.39
C ALA A 392 -8.65 1.93 12.84
N HIS A 393 -7.63 2.21 12.05
CA HIS A 393 -7.41 3.54 11.48
C HIS A 393 -8.53 3.95 10.50
N GLY A 394 -8.97 3.02 9.65
CA GLY A 394 -10.14 3.25 8.78
C GLY A 394 -11.43 3.43 9.58
N ASN A 395 -11.68 2.58 10.57
CA ASN A 395 -12.86 2.65 11.41
C ASN A 395 -12.94 3.95 12.22
N ARG A 396 -11.81 4.43 12.76
CA ARG A 396 -11.73 5.71 13.47
C ARG A 396 -12.04 6.91 12.57
N THR A 397 -11.67 6.83 11.31
CA THR A 397 -11.96 7.90 10.34
C THR A 397 -13.42 7.87 9.89
N LEU A 398 -14.07 6.70 9.89
CA LEU A 398 -15.50 6.54 9.60
C LEU A 398 -16.40 7.01 10.74
N GLY A 399 -16.00 6.80 11.99
CA GLY A 399 -16.74 7.15 13.21
C GLY A 399 -16.66 8.61 13.58
#